data_4d8b9a2fdbcfefd1bb28234305867f59
#
_entry.id   4d8b9a2fdbcfefd1bb28234305867f59
#
_cell.length_a   1.000
_cell.length_b   1.000
_cell.length_c   1.000
_cell.angle_alpha   90.00
_cell.angle_beta   90.00
_cell.angle_gamma   90.00
#
_symmetry.space_group_name_H-M   'P 1'
#
loop_
_entity.id
_entity.type
_entity.pdbx_description
1 polymer ?
#
loop_
_entity_poly.entity_id
_entity_poly.type
_entity_poly.pdbx_seq_one_letter_code
_entity_poly.pdbx_strand_id
1 'polypeptide(L)'
;MTLLAFVAETEIEHQILKARGGALSGDALLRRMADADLFIPSTGEVQTDGSGFSPVLVDQGGAPFVAVFTAMSRQPKDMAPYMMQMNGRQFFRRLPAGYGVMVNPGYDAQILVPPHGMAAFKQDHARPVAGTSDPG
;
A
#
# COMPACT_ATOMS: atom_id res chain seq x y z
N MET A 1 21.75 4.46 8.31
CA MET A 1 21.05 3.20 8.04
C MET A 1 21.14 2.86 6.57
N THR A 2 21.48 1.64 6.26
CA THR A 2 21.62 1.18 4.88
C THR A 2 20.29 0.65 4.39
N LEU A 3 19.83 1.18 3.26
CA LEU A 3 18.63 0.65 2.62
C LEU A 3 18.94 -0.65 1.91
N LEU A 4 17.98 -1.57 1.93
CA LEU A 4 18.11 -2.84 1.23
C LEU A 4 17.94 -2.61 -0.27
N ALA A 5 18.73 -3.33 -1.06
CA ALA A 5 18.61 -3.28 -2.50
C ALA A 5 17.27 -3.85 -2.94
N PHE A 6 16.66 -3.24 -3.94
CA PHE A 6 15.36 -3.67 -4.42
C PHE A 6 15.50 -4.24 -5.83
N VAL A 7 15.29 -5.55 -5.92
CA VAL A 7 15.23 -6.23 -7.23
C VAL A 7 13.79 -6.71 -7.38
N ALA A 8 13.12 -6.26 -8.43
CA ALA A 8 11.71 -6.57 -8.64
C ALA A 8 11.51 -8.07 -8.86
N GLU A 9 10.55 -8.66 -8.14
CA GLU A 9 10.23 -10.08 -8.21
C GLU A 9 8.82 -10.33 -8.74
N THR A 10 7.96 -9.30 -8.71
CA THR A 10 6.56 -9.43 -9.12
C THR A 10 6.23 -8.33 -10.12
N GLU A 11 5.08 -8.48 -10.78
CA GLU A 11 4.65 -7.48 -11.76
C GLU A 11 4.46 -6.11 -11.11
N ILE A 12 3.83 -6.06 -9.91
CA ILE A 12 3.63 -4.77 -9.25
C ILE A 12 4.97 -4.14 -8.89
N GLU A 13 5.98 -4.93 -8.57
CA GLU A 13 7.30 -4.39 -8.24
C GLU A 13 7.98 -3.80 -9.47
N HIS A 14 7.78 -4.38 -10.65
CA HIS A 14 8.26 -3.77 -11.87
C HIS A 14 7.57 -2.43 -12.13
N GLN A 15 6.28 -2.31 -11.81
CA GLN A 15 5.56 -1.05 -11.93
C GLN A 15 6.10 0.01 -10.96
N ILE A 16 6.50 -0.41 -9.76
CA ILE A 16 7.12 0.49 -8.79
C ILE A 16 8.41 1.08 -9.36
N LEU A 17 9.24 0.25 -9.97
CA LEU A 17 10.48 0.75 -10.57
C LEU A 17 10.19 1.73 -11.72
N LYS A 18 9.16 1.46 -12.51
CA LYS A 18 8.75 2.40 -13.56
C LYS A 18 8.33 3.73 -12.98
N ALA A 19 7.57 3.72 -11.89
CA ALA A 19 7.12 4.94 -11.24
C ALA A 19 8.29 5.74 -10.69
N ARG A 20 9.25 5.06 -10.07
CA ARG A 20 10.42 5.74 -9.52
C ARG A 20 11.29 6.33 -10.63
N GLY A 21 11.31 5.70 -11.79
CA GLY A 21 12.04 6.21 -12.95
C GLY A 21 11.30 7.27 -13.74
N GLY A 22 10.08 7.62 -13.36
CA GLY A 22 9.29 8.64 -14.04
C GLY A 22 8.48 8.13 -15.23
N ALA A 23 8.51 6.81 -15.49
CA ALA A 23 7.78 6.22 -16.60
C ALA A 23 6.33 5.87 -16.28
N LEU A 24 5.91 6.03 -15.02
CA LEU A 24 4.56 5.74 -14.57
C LEU A 24 4.18 6.77 -13.52
N SER A 25 2.99 7.36 -13.64
CA SER A 25 2.54 8.36 -12.67
C SER A 25 2.17 7.69 -11.35
N GLY A 26 2.14 8.48 -10.26
CA GLY A 26 1.73 7.96 -8.96
C GLY A 26 0.30 7.43 -8.97
N ASP A 27 -0.61 8.13 -9.63
CA ASP A 27 -1.99 7.68 -9.74
C ASP A 27 -2.08 6.36 -10.50
N ALA A 28 -1.33 6.22 -11.58
CA ALA A 28 -1.31 4.98 -12.35
C ALA A 28 -0.74 3.83 -11.51
N LEU A 29 0.30 4.11 -10.70
CA LEU A 29 0.85 3.09 -9.82
C LEU A 29 -0.18 2.63 -8.80
N LEU A 30 -0.92 3.56 -8.18
CA LEU A 30 -1.96 3.19 -7.22
C LEU A 30 -3.05 2.34 -7.85
N ARG A 31 -3.41 2.63 -9.11
CA ARG A 31 -4.39 1.80 -9.82
C ARG A 31 -3.86 0.39 -10.06
N ARG A 32 -2.57 0.25 -10.36
CA ARG A 32 -1.95 -1.07 -10.50
C ARG A 32 -1.93 -1.81 -9.17
N MET A 33 -1.60 -1.08 -8.10
CA MET A 33 -1.58 -1.68 -6.76
C MET A 33 -2.97 -2.13 -6.32
N ALA A 34 -4.01 -1.46 -6.77
CA ALA A 34 -5.39 -1.86 -6.44
C ALA A 34 -5.72 -3.27 -6.95
N ASP A 35 -5.06 -3.70 -8.03
CA ASP A 35 -5.29 -5.02 -8.61
C ASP A 35 -4.26 -6.05 -8.17
N ALA A 36 -3.36 -5.68 -7.26
CA ALA A 36 -2.30 -6.57 -6.80
C ALA A 36 -2.57 -7.02 -5.37
N ASP A 37 -1.95 -8.12 -4.97
CA ASP A 37 -1.96 -8.55 -3.58
C ASP A 37 -0.93 -7.75 -2.81
N LEU A 38 -1.34 -7.25 -1.65
CA LEU A 38 -0.47 -6.52 -0.73
C LEU A 38 -0.33 -7.28 0.57
N PHE A 39 0.81 -7.11 1.22
CA PHE A 39 1.15 -7.83 2.45
C PHE A 39 1.36 -6.77 3.54
N ILE A 40 0.47 -6.79 4.54
CA ILE A 40 0.41 -5.73 5.55
C ILE A 40 0.82 -6.33 6.89
N PRO A 41 1.96 -5.88 7.47
CA PRO A 41 2.36 -6.34 8.79
C PRO A 41 1.32 -6.00 9.83
N SER A 42 1.08 -6.93 10.76
CA SER A 42 0.10 -6.75 11.82
C SER A 42 0.72 -7.10 13.16
N THR A 43 0.50 -6.24 14.16
CA THR A 43 0.94 -6.52 15.52
C THR A 43 -0.01 -7.45 16.23
N GLY A 44 -1.26 -7.54 15.79
CA GLY A 44 -2.25 -8.46 16.33
C GLY A 44 -2.47 -9.65 15.43
N GLU A 45 -2.78 -10.79 16.03
CA GLU A 45 -3.07 -12.00 15.27
C GLU A 45 -4.36 -11.81 14.48
N VAL A 46 -4.29 -12.08 13.17
CA VAL A 46 -5.42 -11.87 12.27
C VAL A 46 -6.27 -13.13 12.24
N GLN A 47 -7.54 -13.01 12.62
CA GLN A 47 -8.48 -14.11 12.58
C GLN A 47 -9.09 -14.28 11.19
N THR A 48 -9.79 -15.37 10.97
CA THR A 48 -10.39 -15.64 9.66
C THR A 48 -11.42 -14.61 9.25
N ASP A 49 -12.08 -13.95 10.23
CA ASP A 49 -13.04 -12.88 9.94
C ASP A 49 -12.38 -11.51 9.81
N GLY A 50 -11.05 -11.45 9.89
CA GLY A 50 -10.29 -10.21 9.79
C GLY A 50 -10.12 -9.47 11.10
N SER A 51 -10.73 -9.95 12.20
CA SER A 51 -10.54 -9.31 13.50
C SER A 51 -9.11 -9.52 14.00
N GLY A 52 -8.66 -8.66 14.88
CA GLY A 52 -7.31 -8.71 15.41
C GLY A 52 -6.29 -8.01 14.51
N PHE A 53 -6.65 -7.64 13.29
CA PHE A 53 -5.73 -6.96 12.39
C PHE A 53 -5.38 -5.59 12.95
N SER A 54 -4.09 -5.38 13.16
CA SER A 54 -3.57 -4.14 13.72
C SER A 54 -2.34 -3.76 12.91
N PRO A 55 -2.49 -2.95 11.85
CA PRO A 55 -1.39 -2.66 10.95
C PRO A 55 -0.29 -1.87 11.62
N VAL A 56 0.94 -2.09 11.17
CA VAL A 56 2.10 -1.34 11.65
C VAL A 56 2.02 0.06 11.07
N LEU A 57 2.11 1.05 11.95
CA LEU A 57 2.09 2.46 11.56
C LEU A 57 3.49 3.04 11.71
N VAL A 58 3.87 3.84 10.72
CA VAL A 58 5.14 4.58 10.74
C VAL A 58 4.80 6.06 10.70
N ASP A 59 5.32 6.82 11.67
CA ASP A 59 5.13 8.26 11.68
C ASP A 59 6.13 8.89 10.71
N GLN A 60 5.63 9.65 9.76
CA GLN A 60 6.46 10.29 8.76
C GLN A 60 5.96 11.71 8.56
N GLY A 61 6.79 12.69 8.95
CA GLY A 61 6.41 14.09 8.81
C GLY A 61 5.18 14.49 9.61
N GLY A 62 4.93 13.82 10.74
CA GLY A 62 3.77 14.11 11.58
C GLY A 62 2.50 13.41 11.18
N ALA A 63 2.53 12.54 10.16
CA ALA A 63 1.35 11.80 9.72
C ALA A 63 1.60 10.29 9.85
N PRO A 64 0.55 9.51 10.17
CA PRO A 64 0.69 8.06 10.24
C PRO A 64 0.62 7.43 8.84
N PHE A 65 1.55 6.52 8.56
CA PHE A 65 1.59 5.75 7.32
C PHE A 65 1.46 4.28 7.66
N VAL A 66 0.62 3.57 6.91
CA VAL A 66 0.52 2.12 7.04
C VAL A 66 1.62 1.50 6.20
N ALA A 67 2.43 0.64 6.83
CA ALA A 67 3.48 -0.10 6.13
C ALA A 67 2.86 -1.22 5.31
N VAL A 68 3.21 -1.33 4.03
CA VAL A 68 2.77 -2.43 3.18
C VAL A 68 3.96 -2.95 2.37
N PHE A 69 3.90 -4.23 2.02
CA PHE A 69 4.93 -4.86 1.21
C PHE A 69 4.29 -5.49 -0.02
N THR A 70 5.07 -5.62 -1.08
CA THR A 70 4.59 -6.11 -2.37
C THR A 70 4.94 -7.58 -2.59
N ALA A 71 5.61 -8.19 -1.63
CA ALA A 71 5.87 -9.63 -1.61
C ALA A 71 6.02 -10.06 -0.15
N MET A 72 5.62 -11.28 0.15
CA MET A 72 5.70 -11.81 1.52
C MET A 72 7.14 -11.76 2.04
N SER A 73 8.11 -12.02 1.18
CA SER A 73 9.52 -12.06 1.56
C SER A 73 10.10 -10.68 1.87
N ARG A 74 9.38 -9.60 1.56
CA ARG A 74 9.88 -8.25 1.78
C ARG A 74 9.80 -7.79 3.22
N GLN A 75 8.86 -8.34 4.01
CA GLN A 75 8.67 -7.91 5.38
C GLN A 75 9.85 -8.35 6.25
N PRO A 76 10.48 -7.41 6.99
CA PRO A 76 11.52 -7.79 7.95
C PRO A 76 10.95 -8.69 9.05
N LYS A 77 11.73 -9.66 9.49
CA LYS A 77 11.26 -10.67 10.44
C LYS A 77 10.84 -10.07 11.78
N ASP A 78 11.45 -8.97 12.18
CA ASP A 78 11.21 -8.36 13.48
C ASP A 78 10.26 -7.16 13.41
N MET A 79 9.69 -6.86 12.25
CA MET A 79 8.78 -5.71 12.13
C MET A 79 7.46 -5.99 12.83
N ALA A 80 6.88 -7.17 12.64
CA ALA A 80 5.63 -7.56 13.29
C ALA A 80 5.53 -9.07 13.27
N PRO A 81 4.83 -9.65 14.29
CA PRO A 81 4.72 -11.12 14.36
C PRO A 81 3.74 -11.71 13.36
N TYR A 82 2.85 -10.91 12.80
CA TYR A 82 1.80 -11.39 11.90
C TYR A 82 1.76 -10.56 10.63
N MET A 83 1.06 -11.08 9.63
CA MET A 83 0.89 -10.41 8.35
C MET A 83 -0.50 -10.71 7.81
N MET A 84 -1.14 -9.72 7.19
CA MET A 84 -2.38 -9.91 6.49
C MET A 84 -2.16 -9.68 5.00
N GLN A 85 -2.55 -10.66 4.18
CA GLN A 85 -2.54 -10.51 2.74
C GLN A 85 -3.92 -10.09 2.29
N MET A 86 -4.00 -9.05 1.47
CA MET A 86 -5.27 -8.64 0.90
C MET A 86 -5.04 -7.96 -0.44
N ASN A 87 -6.08 -7.94 -1.25
CA ASN A 87 -6.08 -7.21 -2.50
C ASN A 87 -5.96 -5.72 -2.22
N GLY A 88 -5.20 -5.02 -3.05
CA GLY A 88 -4.96 -3.58 -2.84
C GLY A 88 -6.23 -2.76 -2.81
N ARG A 89 -7.23 -3.13 -3.61
CA ARG A 89 -8.51 -2.42 -3.62
C ARG A 89 -9.20 -2.50 -2.27
N GLN A 90 -9.19 -3.68 -1.66
CA GLN A 90 -9.75 -3.85 -0.31
C GLN A 90 -8.96 -3.04 0.72
N PHE A 91 -7.64 -3.05 0.59
CA PHE A 91 -6.79 -2.29 1.50
C PHE A 91 -7.10 -0.80 1.42
N PHE A 92 -7.18 -0.26 0.21
CA PHE A 92 -7.44 1.18 0.05
C PHE A 92 -8.81 1.57 0.60
N ARG A 93 -9.81 0.70 0.43
CA ARG A 93 -11.15 0.98 0.98
C ARG A 93 -11.15 1.03 2.50
N ARG A 94 -10.31 0.22 3.13
CA ARG A 94 -10.26 0.12 4.60
C ARG A 94 -9.34 1.14 5.22
N LEU A 95 -8.51 1.81 4.43
CA LEU A 95 -7.56 2.78 4.95
C LEU A 95 -8.33 3.99 5.49
N PRO A 96 -8.18 4.32 6.80
CA PRO A 96 -8.90 5.47 7.35
C PRO A 96 -8.41 6.78 6.76
N ALA A 97 -9.28 7.79 6.80
CA ALA A 97 -8.88 9.14 6.40
C ALA A 97 -7.73 9.63 7.28
N GLY A 98 -6.82 10.35 6.69
CA GLY A 98 -5.67 10.89 7.40
C GLY A 98 -4.46 9.97 7.44
N TYR A 99 -4.57 8.78 6.87
CA TYR A 99 -3.45 7.84 6.82
C TYR A 99 -2.82 7.83 5.45
N GLY A 100 -1.48 7.79 5.42
CA GLY A 100 -0.72 7.55 4.19
C GLY A 100 -0.35 6.08 4.06
N VAL A 101 0.32 5.74 2.97
CA VAL A 101 0.81 4.38 2.71
C VAL A 101 2.30 4.44 2.42
N MET A 102 3.05 3.60 3.12
CA MET A 102 4.49 3.47 2.90
C MET A 102 4.75 2.09 2.31
N VAL A 103 5.12 2.06 1.03
CA VAL A 103 5.31 0.81 0.29
C VAL A 103 6.78 0.40 0.40
N ASN A 104 7.00 -0.83 0.85
CA ASN A 104 8.33 -1.43 0.99
C ASN A 104 9.29 -0.57 1.83
N PRO A 105 8.91 -0.22 3.07
CA PRO A 105 9.80 0.55 3.92
C PRO A 105 11.11 -0.20 4.16
N GLY A 106 12.22 0.53 4.16
CA GLY A 106 13.54 -0.04 4.36
C GLY A 106 14.25 -0.44 3.07
N TYR A 107 13.57 -0.39 1.93
CA TYR A 107 14.17 -0.69 0.63
C TYR A 107 14.48 0.60 -0.11
N ASP A 108 15.44 0.53 -1.03
CA ASP A 108 15.84 1.72 -1.79
C ASP A 108 14.78 2.15 -2.80
N ALA A 109 13.82 1.29 -3.11
CA ALA A 109 12.67 1.60 -3.96
C ALA A 109 11.39 1.83 -3.15
N GLN A 110 11.51 2.39 -1.96
CA GLN A 110 10.39 2.73 -1.11
C GLN A 110 9.53 3.82 -1.75
N ILE A 111 8.21 3.67 -1.62
CA ILE A 111 7.25 4.65 -2.14
C ILE A 111 6.44 5.19 -0.97
N LEU A 112 6.31 6.52 -0.89
CA LEU A 112 5.45 7.17 0.10
C LEU A 112 4.26 7.80 -0.61
N VAL A 113 3.06 7.44 -0.17
CA VAL A 113 1.84 8.10 -0.62
C VAL A 113 1.26 8.83 0.59
N PRO A 114 1.35 10.16 0.62
CA PRO A 114 0.89 10.91 1.79
C PRO A 114 -0.63 10.86 1.93
N PRO A 115 -1.17 11.20 3.13
CA PRO A 115 -2.61 11.13 3.36
C PRO A 115 -3.44 11.88 2.32
N HIS A 116 -3.00 13.08 1.90
CA HIS A 116 -3.76 13.83 0.90
C HIS A 116 -3.75 13.14 -0.47
N GLY A 117 -2.66 12.44 -0.80
CA GLY A 117 -2.59 11.68 -2.04
C GLY A 117 -3.52 10.49 -2.01
N MET A 118 -3.60 9.81 -0.87
CA MET A 118 -4.53 8.69 -0.72
C MET A 118 -5.98 9.17 -0.75
N ALA A 119 -6.27 10.31 -0.11
CA ALA A 119 -7.62 10.87 -0.13
C ALA A 119 -8.06 11.22 -1.55
N ALA A 120 -7.17 11.83 -2.32
CA ALA A 120 -7.47 12.18 -3.70
C ALA A 120 -7.72 10.94 -4.55
N PHE A 121 -6.88 9.92 -4.39
CA PHE A 121 -7.05 8.68 -5.15
C PHE A 121 -8.36 7.99 -4.80
N LYS A 122 -8.70 7.89 -3.51
CA LYS A 122 -9.94 7.24 -3.08
C LYS A 122 -11.14 8.00 -3.58
N GLN A 123 -11.10 9.33 -3.57
CA GLN A 123 -12.20 10.14 -4.08
C GLN A 123 -12.41 9.91 -5.56
N ASP A 124 -11.35 9.84 -6.35
CA ASP A 124 -11.43 9.66 -7.79
C ASP A 124 -11.91 8.27 -8.17
N HIS A 125 -11.49 7.23 -7.42
CA HIS A 125 -11.70 5.85 -7.82
C HIS A 125 -12.77 5.13 -7.01
N ALA A 126 -13.34 5.78 -5.98
CA ALA A 126 -14.43 5.23 -5.19
C ALA A 126 -15.79 5.70 -5.68
N ARG A 127 -15.84 6.74 -6.51
CA ARG A 127 -17.11 7.27 -7.03
C ARG A 127 -17.74 6.28 -7.99
N PRO A 128 -19.08 6.16 -7.98
CA PRO A 128 -19.77 5.41 -9.03
C PRO A 128 -19.42 6.01 -10.39
N VAL A 129 -19.31 5.17 -11.39
CA VAL A 129 -19.13 5.66 -12.74
C VAL A 129 -20.42 6.38 -13.14
N ALA A 130 -20.30 7.62 -13.42
CA ALA A 130 -21.44 8.43 -13.78
C ALA A 130 -21.96 8.01 -15.13
N GLY A 131 -22.49 7.64 -15.12
CA GLY A 131 -22.70 7.46 -16.01
C GLY A 131 -22.86 6.86 -16.13
N THR A 132 -22.43 6.66 -15.67
CA THR A 132 -22.53 6.40 -15.50
C THR A 132 -22.77 6.02 -15.06
N SER A 133 -22.95 5.93 -15.24
CA SER A 133 -22.92 5.82 -14.55
C SER A 133 -22.98 5.38 -14.10
N ASP A 134 -23.09 5.23 -14.32
CA ASP A 134 -22.98 5.07 -13.68
C ASP A 134 -23.19 4.90 -13.42
N PRO A 135 -23.59 4.66 -13.88
CA PRO A 135 -23.75 4.68 -13.55
C PRO A 135 -23.76 4.66 -13.30
N GLY A 136 -23.53 4.67 -13.66
CA GLY A 136 -23.35 4.82 -13.24
C GLY A 136 -23.26 4.77 -13.20
#